data_0c7d74fab63e89559cdd10a48a448269
#
_entry.id   0c7d74fab63e89559cdd10a48a448269
#
_cell.length_a   1.000
_cell.length_b   1.000
_cell.length_c   1.000
_cell.angle_alpha   90.00
_cell.angle_beta   90.00
_cell.angle_gamma   90.00
#
_symmetry.space_group_name_H-M   'P 1'
#
loop_
_entity.id
_entity.type
_entity.pdbx_description
1 polymer ?
#
loop_
_entity_poly.entity_id
_entity_poly.type
_entity_poly.pdbx_seq_one_letter_code
_entity_poly.pdbx_strand_id
1 'polypeptide(L)'
;MKLTKKLTTLAIVGAISATTAVASAANIGLVQMSQVVNSYPGYGALDMKMQQVDAQYRPQIEKKMQEIDKIKDQAQAEAEFNKSVAPLLQKENDEVNKIAQPMMQNIHNAIESVRVEKKMDVVLDDPYTCLLYTSDAA
;
A
#
# COMPACT_ATOMS: atom_id res chain seq x y z
N MET A 1 -4.42 -12.35 21.56
CA MET A 1 -4.64 -10.95 21.14
C MET A 1 -3.61 -9.95 21.65
N LYS A 2 -3.07 -10.06 22.86
CA LYS A 2 -2.03 -9.12 23.36
C LYS A 2 -0.64 -9.33 22.74
N LEU A 3 -0.32 -10.54 22.27
CA LEU A 3 1.00 -10.88 21.71
C LEU A 3 1.20 -10.30 20.29
N THR A 4 0.16 -10.29 19.48
CA THR A 4 0.20 -9.77 18.10
C THR A 4 0.39 -8.25 18.07
N LYS A 5 -0.23 -7.52 19.01
CA LYS A 5 -0.04 -6.05 19.11
C LYS A 5 1.41 -5.69 19.48
N LYS A 6 2.04 -6.47 20.37
CA LYS A 6 3.44 -6.22 20.78
C LYS A 6 4.44 -6.54 19.67
N LEU A 7 4.20 -7.60 18.89
CA LEU A 7 5.05 -7.99 17.76
C LEU A 7 4.97 -6.97 16.61
N THR A 8 3.77 -6.46 16.32
CA THR A 8 3.58 -5.44 15.28
C THR A 8 4.26 -4.13 15.67
N THR A 9 4.16 -3.73 16.94
CA THR A 9 4.81 -2.52 17.46
C THR A 9 6.34 -2.62 17.39
N LEU A 10 6.90 -3.82 17.67
CA LEU A 10 8.34 -4.03 17.63
C LEU A 10 8.91 -3.95 16.21
N ALA A 11 8.19 -4.48 15.21
CA ALA A 11 8.61 -4.43 13.81
C ALA A 11 8.58 -2.99 13.22
N ILE A 12 7.69 -2.15 13.73
CA ILE A 12 7.53 -0.78 13.23
C ILE A 12 8.53 0.20 13.85
N VAL A 13 8.98 -0.03 15.10
CA VAL A 13 9.95 0.85 15.78
C VAL A 13 11.23 1.01 14.97
N GLY A 14 11.67 -0.03 14.27
CA GLY A 14 12.86 0.04 13.41
C GLY A 14 12.67 0.84 12.12
N ALA A 15 11.42 1.08 11.69
CA ALA A 15 11.10 1.78 10.45
C ALA A 15 10.73 3.26 10.66
N ILE A 16 10.62 3.71 11.91
CA ILE A 16 10.29 5.10 12.24
C ILE A 16 11.55 5.80 12.77
N SER A 17 12.02 6.79 12.04
CA SER A 17 13.13 7.66 12.44
C SER A 17 12.58 8.98 12.96
N ALA A 18 13.07 9.41 14.14
CA ALA A 18 12.78 10.72 14.69
C ALA A 18 13.90 11.68 14.33
N THR A 19 13.60 12.72 13.56
CA THR A 19 14.51 13.81 13.29
C THR A 19 14.23 14.94 14.28
N THR A 20 15.17 15.23 15.19
CA THR A 20 15.07 16.39 16.09
C THR A 20 15.66 17.60 15.40
N ALA A 21 14.83 18.48 14.86
CA ALA A 21 15.26 19.80 14.41
C ALA A 21 15.09 20.81 15.55
N VAL A 22 16.10 21.59 15.80
CA VAL A 22 16.22 22.53 16.94
C VAL A 22 15.39 23.80 16.67
N ALA A 23 14.74 24.31 17.72
CA ALA A 23 13.98 25.55 17.83
C ALA A 23 12.50 25.47 17.37
N SER A 24 11.58 25.25 18.34
CA SER A 24 10.11 25.28 18.21
C SER A 24 9.53 24.54 16.97
N ALA A 25 10.28 23.61 16.43
CA ALA A 25 9.88 22.78 15.34
C ALA A 25 9.03 21.61 15.84
N ALA A 26 8.01 21.24 15.09
CA ALA A 26 7.23 20.02 15.30
C ALA A 26 8.17 18.80 15.39
N ASN A 27 7.88 17.91 16.33
CA ASN A 27 8.58 16.63 16.45
C ASN A 27 8.04 15.68 15.37
N ILE A 28 8.74 15.59 14.23
CA ILE A 28 8.29 14.87 13.04
C ILE A 28 8.95 13.48 13.03
N GLY A 29 8.12 12.43 12.92
CA GLY A 29 8.54 11.08 12.62
C GLY A 29 8.49 10.80 11.12
N LEU A 30 9.42 9.97 10.64
CA LEU A 30 9.39 9.44 9.26
C LEU A 30 9.19 7.94 9.31
N VAL A 31 8.32 7.42 8.46
CA VAL A 31 8.06 6.00 8.30
C VAL A 31 8.24 5.59 6.84
N GLN A 32 8.87 4.45 6.61
CA GLN A 32 8.96 3.83 5.30
C GLN A 32 7.86 2.77 5.17
N MET A 33 6.73 3.14 4.59
CA MET A 33 5.56 2.25 4.49
C MET A 33 5.88 0.95 3.77
N SER A 34 6.72 0.97 2.75
CA SER A 34 7.15 -0.25 2.04
C SER A 34 7.85 -1.25 2.95
N GLN A 35 8.73 -0.78 3.86
CA GLN A 35 9.39 -1.64 4.83
C GLN A 35 8.42 -2.16 5.88
N VAL A 36 7.51 -1.32 6.36
CA VAL A 36 6.49 -1.69 7.34
C VAL A 36 5.57 -2.78 6.78
N VAL A 37 5.09 -2.60 5.55
CA VAL A 37 4.23 -3.57 4.86
C VAL A 37 4.96 -4.90 4.65
N ASN A 38 6.19 -4.86 4.14
CA ASN A 38 6.98 -6.08 3.90
C ASN A 38 7.35 -6.82 5.18
N SER A 39 7.45 -6.12 6.31
CA SER A 39 7.74 -6.69 7.63
C SER A 39 6.49 -7.12 8.38
N TYR A 40 5.30 -6.90 7.81
CA TYR A 40 4.05 -7.24 8.49
C TYR A 40 3.90 -8.76 8.66
N PRO A 41 3.63 -9.25 9.89
CA PRO A 41 3.43 -10.69 10.11
C PRO A 41 2.26 -11.22 9.27
N GLY A 42 2.54 -12.20 8.42
CA GLY A 42 1.55 -12.78 7.51
C GLY A 42 1.39 -12.04 6.17
N TYR A 43 2.23 -11.05 5.87
CA TYR A 43 2.21 -10.34 4.58
C TYR A 43 2.25 -11.32 3.39
N GLY A 44 3.14 -12.32 3.42
CA GLY A 44 3.23 -13.29 2.32
C GLY A 44 1.94 -14.06 2.06
N ALA A 45 1.17 -14.38 3.10
CA ALA A 45 -0.13 -15.04 2.94
C ALA A 45 -1.19 -14.09 2.36
N LEU A 46 -1.13 -12.81 2.71
CA LEU A 46 -2.01 -11.78 2.14
C LEU A 46 -1.65 -11.50 0.68
N ASP A 47 -0.37 -11.40 0.38
CA ASP A 47 0.16 -11.22 -0.99
C ASP A 47 -0.29 -12.35 -1.92
N MET A 48 -0.18 -13.60 -1.47
CA MET A 48 -0.70 -14.76 -2.23
C MET A 48 -2.21 -14.64 -2.51
N LYS A 49 -3.00 -14.15 -1.56
CA LYS A 49 -4.44 -13.95 -1.77
C LYS A 49 -4.72 -12.84 -2.78
N MET A 50 -3.98 -11.75 -2.72
CA MET A 50 -4.10 -10.65 -3.69
C MET A 50 -3.70 -11.11 -5.10
N GLN A 51 -2.63 -11.91 -5.23
CA GLN A 51 -2.24 -12.53 -6.50
C GLN A 51 -3.30 -13.50 -7.05
N GLN A 52 -4.02 -14.22 -6.19
CA GLN A 52 -5.14 -15.07 -6.61
C GLN A 52 -6.30 -14.25 -7.17
N VAL A 53 -6.59 -13.09 -6.56
CA VAL A 53 -7.61 -12.16 -7.09
C VAL A 53 -7.17 -11.64 -8.47
N ASP A 54 -5.94 -11.16 -8.61
CA ASP A 54 -5.39 -10.72 -9.90
C ASP A 54 -5.48 -11.82 -10.96
N ALA A 55 -5.07 -13.05 -10.63
CA ALA A 55 -5.13 -14.19 -11.54
C ALA A 55 -6.58 -14.55 -11.97
N GLN A 56 -7.58 -14.23 -11.15
CA GLN A 56 -8.99 -14.43 -11.49
C GLN A 56 -9.51 -13.38 -12.47
N TYR A 57 -9.13 -12.11 -12.28
CA TYR A 57 -9.65 -10.97 -13.06
C TYR A 57 -8.83 -10.69 -14.31
N ARG A 58 -7.51 -10.83 -14.27
CA ARG A 58 -6.58 -10.49 -15.37
C ARG A 58 -6.96 -11.13 -16.71
N PRO A 59 -7.26 -12.45 -16.82
CA PRO A 59 -7.61 -13.04 -18.11
C PRO A 59 -8.90 -12.46 -18.71
N GLN A 60 -9.86 -12.09 -17.84
CA GLN A 60 -11.12 -11.50 -18.28
C GLN A 60 -10.90 -10.07 -18.78
N ILE A 61 -10.10 -9.29 -18.08
CA ILE A 61 -9.73 -7.92 -18.45
C ILE A 61 -8.96 -7.92 -19.77
N GLU A 62 -7.91 -8.75 -19.87
CA GLU A 62 -7.11 -8.86 -21.11
C GLU A 62 -7.95 -9.24 -22.32
N LYS A 63 -8.85 -10.22 -22.17
CA LYS A 63 -9.76 -10.60 -23.25
C LYS A 63 -10.65 -9.43 -23.69
N LYS A 64 -11.21 -8.69 -22.74
CA LYS A 64 -12.04 -7.51 -23.04
C LYS A 64 -11.24 -6.39 -23.67
N MET A 65 -10.03 -6.13 -23.21
CA MET A 65 -9.14 -5.15 -23.82
C MET A 65 -8.80 -5.52 -25.28
N GLN A 66 -8.51 -6.79 -25.57
CA GLN A 66 -8.26 -7.26 -26.94
C GLN A 66 -9.50 -7.11 -27.86
N GLU A 67 -10.72 -7.22 -27.31
CA GLU A 67 -11.96 -6.96 -28.05
C GLU A 67 -12.10 -5.46 -28.36
N ILE A 68 -11.76 -4.59 -27.38
CA ILE A 68 -11.82 -3.12 -27.50
C ILE A 68 -10.79 -2.60 -28.49
N ASP A 69 -9.59 -3.15 -28.52
CA ASP A 69 -8.50 -2.77 -29.45
C ASP A 69 -8.89 -2.94 -30.94
N LYS A 70 -9.90 -3.76 -31.23
CA LYS A 70 -10.42 -3.94 -32.59
C LYS A 70 -11.44 -2.86 -33.00
N ILE A 71 -11.92 -2.08 -32.05
CA ILE A 71 -12.90 -1.00 -32.29
C ILE A 71 -12.16 0.22 -32.81
N LYS A 72 -12.46 0.62 -34.06
CA LYS A 72 -11.80 1.77 -34.71
C LYS A 72 -12.33 3.12 -34.22
N ASP A 73 -13.58 3.18 -33.80
CA ASP A 73 -14.21 4.38 -33.29
C ASP A 73 -13.87 4.57 -31.81
N GLN A 74 -13.21 5.69 -31.50
CA GLN A 74 -12.72 5.98 -30.15
C GLN A 74 -13.85 6.11 -29.11
N ALA A 75 -14.97 6.74 -29.50
CA ALA A 75 -16.10 6.91 -28.59
C ALA A 75 -16.78 5.58 -28.26
N GLN A 76 -16.87 4.67 -29.26
CA GLN A 76 -17.38 3.32 -29.04
C GLN A 76 -16.41 2.48 -28.19
N ALA A 77 -15.11 2.60 -28.42
CA ALA A 77 -14.09 1.90 -27.62
C ALA A 77 -14.16 2.34 -26.15
N GLU A 78 -14.28 3.63 -25.88
CA GLU A 78 -14.42 4.18 -24.53
C GLU A 78 -15.73 3.74 -23.86
N ALA A 79 -16.84 3.74 -24.58
CA ALA A 79 -18.12 3.27 -24.08
C ALA A 79 -18.05 1.77 -23.70
N GLU A 80 -17.42 0.94 -24.54
CA GLU A 80 -17.26 -0.49 -24.26
C GLU A 80 -16.28 -0.74 -23.08
N PHE A 81 -15.21 0.04 -22.96
CA PHE A 81 -14.32 -0.01 -21.81
C PHE A 81 -15.08 0.26 -20.50
N ASN A 82 -15.83 1.37 -20.46
CA ASN A 82 -16.61 1.75 -19.29
C ASN A 82 -17.70 0.73 -18.94
N LYS A 83 -18.23 0.02 -19.93
CA LYS A 83 -19.27 -1.01 -19.75
C LYS A 83 -18.70 -2.36 -19.30
N SER A 84 -17.58 -2.78 -19.86
CA SER A 84 -17.11 -4.16 -19.73
C SER A 84 -15.82 -4.32 -18.92
N VAL A 85 -14.89 -3.36 -18.97
CA VAL A 85 -13.59 -3.42 -18.27
C VAL A 85 -13.62 -2.70 -16.93
N ALA A 86 -14.12 -1.47 -16.90
CA ALA A 86 -14.15 -0.67 -15.68
C ALA A 86 -14.83 -1.37 -14.48
N PRO A 87 -15.97 -2.09 -14.66
CA PRO A 87 -16.58 -2.85 -13.57
C PRO A 87 -15.74 -4.03 -13.08
N LEU A 88 -14.92 -4.66 -13.95
CA LEU A 88 -14.02 -5.75 -13.56
C LEU A 88 -12.86 -5.21 -12.73
N LEU A 89 -12.24 -4.10 -13.17
CA LEU A 89 -11.19 -3.40 -12.42
C LEU A 89 -11.69 -2.93 -11.05
N GLN A 90 -12.93 -2.42 -11.00
CA GLN A 90 -13.54 -2.00 -9.73
C GLN A 90 -13.70 -3.19 -8.77
N LYS A 91 -14.21 -4.32 -9.26
CA LYS A 91 -14.38 -5.53 -8.44
C LYS A 91 -13.06 -6.08 -7.96
N GLU A 92 -12.05 -6.17 -8.83
CA GLU A 92 -10.70 -6.59 -8.47
C GLU A 92 -10.14 -5.70 -7.35
N ASN A 93 -10.19 -4.38 -7.54
CA ASN A 93 -9.72 -3.40 -6.56
C ASN A 93 -10.46 -3.53 -5.22
N ASP A 94 -11.78 -3.71 -5.25
CA ASP A 94 -12.58 -3.88 -4.03
C ASP A 94 -12.22 -5.17 -3.27
N GLU A 95 -11.94 -6.27 -3.98
CA GLU A 95 -11.52 -7.53 -3.37
C GLU A 95 -10.11 -7.43 -2.79
N VAL A 96 -9.16 -6.84 -3.52
CA VAL A 96 -7.81 -6.57 -3.02
C VAL A 96 -7.85 -5.67 -1.78
N ASN A 97 -8.65 -4.61 -1.82
CA ASN A 97 -8.82 -3.70 -0.68
C ASN A 97 -9.38 -4.42 0.56
N LYS A 98 -10.37 -5.31 0.38
CA LYS A 98 -10.90 -6.10 1.50
C LYS A 98 -9.84 -7.01 2.14
N ILE A 99 -8.93 -7.56 1.34
CA ILE A 99 -7.81 -8.38 1.82
C ILE A 99 -6.78 -7.51 2.56
N ALA A 100 -6.43 -6.35 2.00
CA ALA A 100 -5.40 -5.47 2.53
C ALA A 100 -5.86 -4.62 3.73
N GLN A 101 -7.15 -4.27 3.80
CA GLN A 101 -7.69 -3.33 4.80
C GLN A 101 -7.37 -3.69 6.26
N PRO A 102 -7.52 -4.94 6.74
CA PRO A 102 -7.20 -5.29 8.12
C PRO A 102 -5.71 -5.09 8.43
N MET A 103 -4.82 -5.40 7.49
CA MET A 103 -3.38 -5.17 7.61
C MET A 103 -3.09 -3.67 7.69
N MET A 104 -3.62 -2.88 6.76
CA MET A 104 -3.40 -1.43 6.72
C MET A 104 -3.92 -0.75 7.99
N GLN A 105 -5.06 -1.20 8.52
CA GLN A 105 -5.60 -0.67 9.78
C GLN A 105 -4.72 -1.02 10.98
N ASN A 106 -4.17 -2.24 11.04
CA ASN A 106 -3.23 -2.63 12.08
C ASN A 106 -1.92 -1.83 12.00
N ILE A 107 -1.40 -1.61 10.80
CA ILE A 107 -0.21 -0.78 10.55
C ILE A 107 -0.49 0.66 11.01
N HIS A 108 -1.60 1.26 10.60
CA HIS A 108 -1.98 2.61 11.02
C HIS A 108 -2.05 2.74 12.54
N ASN A 109 -2.73 1.81 13.21
CA ASN A 109 -2.84 1.80 14.67
C ASN A 109 -1.48 1.65 15.35
N ALA A 110 -0.57 0.87 14.78
CA ALA A 110 0.76 0.69 15.32
C ALA A 110 1.62 1.94 15.15
N ILE A 111 1.57 2.60 13.98
CA ILE A 111 2.25 3.89 13.74
C ILE A 111 1.74 4.94 14.71
N GLU A 112 0.42 5.04 14.89
CA GLU A 112 -0.19 5.99 15.83
C GLU A 112 0.24 5.71 17.28
N SER A 113 0.33 4.46 17.69
CA SER A 113 0.83 4.08 19.01
C SER A 113 2.27 4.52 19.23
N VAL A 114 3.14 4.36 18.23
CA VAL A 114 4.53 4.81 18.28
C VAL A 114 4.61 6.34 18.28
N ARG A 115 3.78 7.01 17.46
CA ARG A 115 3.69 8.47 17.44
C ARG A 115 3.43 9.03 18.84
N VAL A 116 2.41 8.50 19.52
CA VAL A 116 2.03 8.92 20.87
C VAL A 116 3.13 8.59 21.89
N GLU A 117 3.69 7.37 21.85
CA GLU A 117 4.76 6.94 22.76
C GLU A 117 6.00 7.83 22.64
N LYS A 118 6.39 8.17 21.41
CA LYS A 118 7.57 9.02 21.12
C LYS A 118 7.27 10.51 21.17
N LYS A 119 6.02 10.91 21.50
CA LYS A 119 5.57 12.31 21.56
C LYS A 119 5.83 13.07 20.26
N MET A 120 5.61 12.41 19.13
CA MET A 120 5.71 13.03 17.81
C MET A 120 4.42 13.78 17.49
N ASP A 121 4.54 14.98 16.91
CA ASP A 121 3.39 15.76 16.48
C ASP A 121 2.76 15.16 15.23
N VAL A 122 3.60 14.65 14.33
CA VAL A 122 3.18 14.02 13.07
C VAL A 122 4.16 12.92 12.66
N VAL A 123 3.65 11.91 11.95
CA VAL A 123 4.47 10.91 11.25
C VAL A 123 4.14 11.01 9.76
N LEU A 124 5.17 11.18 8.94
CA LEU A 124 5.07 11.28 7.49
C LEU A 124 5.62 10.02 6.85
N ASP A 125 5.00 9.59 5.76
CA ASP A 125 5.58 8.58 4.89
C ASP A 125 6.73 9.22 4.10
N ASP A 126 7.90 8.56 4.11
CA ASP A 126 9.06 9.02 3.37
C ASP A 126 9.22 8.20 2.07
N PRO A 127 8.60 8.65 0.96
CA PRO A 127 8.72 7.97 -0.33
C PRO A 127 10.10 8.18 -0.97
N TYR A 128 10.91 9.11 -0.46
CA TYR A 128 12.16 9.54 -1.09
C TYR A 128 13.40 8.78 -0.61
N THR A 129 13.35 8.07 0.49
CA THR A 129 14.50 7.28 0.97
C THR A 129 14.89 6.16 0.00
N CYS A 130 13.99 5.69 -0.86
CA CYS A 130 14.34 4.77 -1.96
C CYS A 130 15.13 5.44 -3.09
N LEU A 131 15.01 6.76 -3.30
CA LEU A 131 15.68 7.47 -4.38
C LEU A 131 17.10 7.93 -4.03
N LEU A 132 17.40 8.12 -2.75
CA LEU A 132 18.74 8.47 -2.28
C LEU A 132 19.73 7.28 -2.33
N TYR A 133 19.24 6.04 -2.26
CA TYR A 133 20.08 4.85 -2.38
C TYR A 133 20.41 4.46 -3.83
N THR A 134 19.68 4.99 -4.81
CA THR A 134 19.93 4.71 -6.24
C THR A 134 20.86 5.72 -6.91
N SER A 135 21.13 6.89 -6.29
CA SER A 135 22.03 7.88 -6.82
C SER A 135 23.51 7.67 -6.48
N ASP A 136 23.83 6.81 -5.50
CA ASP A 136 25.20 6.48 -5.12
C ASP A 136 25.74 5.20 -5.79
N ALA A 137 25.00 4.62 -6.74
CA ALA A 137 25.40 3.44 -7.52
C ALA A 137 25.75 3.82 -8.98
N ALA A 138 26.34 5.00 -9.20
CA ALA A 138 26.90 5.41 -10.48
C ALA A 138 28.40 5.65 -10.36
#